data_ca524998fb4a6f6dc8b85d5496bfbd30
#
_entry.id   ca524998fb4a6f6dc8b85d5496bfbd30
#
_cell.length_a   1.000
_cell.length_b   1.000
_cell.length_c   1.000
_cell.angle_alpha   90.00
_cell.angle_beta   90.00
_cell.angle_gamma   90.00
#
_symmetry.space_group_name_H-M   'P 1'
#
loop_
_entity.id
_entity.type
_entity.pdbx_description
1 polymer ?
#
loop_
_entity_poly.entity_id
_entity_poly.type
_entity_poly.pdbx_seq_one_letter_code
_entity_poly.pdbx_strand_id
1 'polypeptide(L)'
;IRAGATGTKIYGASVDLTGLHMASDIDFNRKSFTTGHTGFGVPYATDPDHSDVPRSAARALRYMDNYLIVQQGEVFYITEALSILEGMERGPAGNTSLTAAFALAQELDEDQIIVVQETEYTGAGKHPLAQLSFAESMGIELKFGDPKLDKPGVNIIFPEHPSQIKATYFDMNRLKHSYIKNAVKHVNATKATKEDVKFLMEETKMDKDFVLRVLEELNIEII
;
A
#
# COMPACT_ATOMS: atom_id res chain seq x y z
N ILE A 1 17.49 2.35 10.00
CA ILE A 1 18.36 3.11 9.07
C ILE A 1 19.10 4.20 9.84
N ARG A 2 18.42 5.10 10.54
CA ARG A 2 19.10 6.14 11.37
C ARG A 2 19.95 5.56 12.49
N ALA A 3 19.62 4.37 12.98
CA ALA A 3 20.39 3.64 13.99
C ALA A 3 21.49 2.73 13.39
N GLY A 4 21.78 2.86 12.10
CA GLY A 4 22.82 2.07 11.45
C GLY A 4 22.40 0.72 10.90
N ALA A 5 21.11 0.38 10.92
CA ALA A 5 20.56 -0.85 10.32
C ALA A 5 20.52 -0.75 8.78
N THR A 6 21.67 -0.65 8.15
CA THR A 6 21.77 -0.40 6.70
C THR A 6 21.47 -1.63 5.84
N GLY A 7 21.53 -2.84 6.42
CA GLY A 7 21.21 -4.09 5.73
C GLY A 7 19.72 -4.47 5.78
N THR A 8 18.90 -3.74 6.56
CA THR A 8 17.46 -4.02 6.66
C THR A 8 16.73 -3.47 5.46
N LYS A 9 15.96 -4.32 4.79
CA LYS A 9 15.04 -3.92 3.73
C LYS A 9 13.71 -3.48 4.33
N ILE A 10 13.12 -2.42 3.77
CA ILE A 10 11.84 -1.85 4.19
C ILE A 10 10.83 -2.04 3.06
N TYR A 11 9.74 -2.72 3.37
CA TYR A 11 8.63 -2.97 2.47
C TYR A 11 7.40 -2.18 2.94
N GLY A 12 6.79 -1.43 2.02
CA GLY A 12 5.45 -0.91 2.23
C GLY A 12 4.41 -1.96 1.82
N ALA A 13 3.21 -1.86 2.37
CA ALA A 13 2.11 -2.75 2.00
C ALA A 13 0.78 -1.99 1.91
N SER A 14 -0.06 -2.39 0.97
CA SER A 14 -1.41 -1.88 0.81
C SER A 14 -2.34 -2.96 0.26
N VAL A 15 -3.64 -2.77 0.45
CA VAL A 15 -4.66 -3.55 -0.24
C VAL A 15 -4.86 -2.99 -1.64
N ASP A 16 -5.05 -3.87 -2.63
CA ASP A 16 -5.48 -3.47 -3.96
C ASP A 16 -6.95 -3.03 -3.91
N LEU A 17 -7.16 -1.76 -4.00
CA LEU A 17 -8.49 -1.14 -4.09
C LEU A 17 -8.76 -0.59 -5.49
N THR A 18 -7.95 -0.96 -6.47
CA THR A 18 -8.12 -0.55 -7.87
C THR A 18 -8.24 0.98 -8.03
N GLY A 19 -7.38 1.72 -7.30
CA GLY A 19 -7.34 3.17 -7.35
C GLY A 19 -8.43 3.90 -6.57
N LEU A 20 -9.19 3.22 -5.71
CA LEU A 20 -10.15 3.86 -4.83
C LEU A 20 -9.47 4.81 -3.83
N HIS A 21 -10.10 5.94 -3.61
CA HIS A 21 -9.64 6.98 -2.71
C HIS A 21 -10.70 7.38 -1.70
N MET A 22 -10.34 7.43 -0.42
CA MET A 22 -11.26 7.79 0.65
C MET A 22 -11.88 9.18 0.49
N ALA A 23 -11.11 10.16 0.00
CA ALA A 23 -11.56 11.53 -0.13
C ALA A 23 -12.33 11.83 -1.43
N SER A 24 -12.07 11.09 -2.49
CA SER A 24 -12.64 11.36 -3.83
C SER A 24 -13.70 10.36 -4.29
N ASP A 25 -13.75 9.17 -3.69
CA ASP A 25 -14.78 8.17 -4.00
C ASP A 25 -15.87 8.18 -2.93
N ILE A 26 -17.02 8.74 -3.25
CA ILE A 26 -18.18 8.82 -2.33
C ILE A 26 -18.72 7.45 -1.89
N ASP A 27 -18.38 6.40 -2.63
CA ASP A 27 -18.77 5.02 -2.38
C ASP A 27 -17.65 4.19 -1.72
N PHE A 28 -16.59 4.85 -1.28
CA PHE A 28 -15.40 4.21 -0.71
C PHE A 28 -15.72 3.22 0.41
N ASN A 29 -16.57 3.62 1.36
CA ASN A 29 -16.92 2.80 2.52
C ASN A 29 -17.70 1.53 2.16
N ARG A 30 -18.40 1.53 1.03
CA ARG A 30 -19.07 0.34 0.51
C ARG A 30 -18.11 -0.60 -0.21
N LYS A 31 -17.01 -0.10 -0.73
CA LYS A 31 -16.07 -0.86 -1.58
C LYS A 31 -14.84 -1.35 -0.84
N SER A 32 -14.46 -0.67 0.26
CA SER A 32 -13.27 -0.99 1.04
C SER A 32 -13.64 -1.43 2.44
N PHE A 33 -13.31 -2.67 2.79
CA PHE A 33 -13.59 -3.28 4.09
C PHE A 33 -12.32 -3.55 4.90
N THR A 34 -11.16 -3.43 4.31
CA THR A 34 -9.87 -3.75 4.94
C THR A 34 -9.06 -2.54 5.33
N THR A 35 -9.36 -1.37 4.78
CA THR A 35 -8.64 -0.15 5.10
C THR A 35 -9.59 1.02 5.23
N GLY A 36 -9.54 1.71 6.37
CA GLY A 36 -10.28 2.95 6.61
C GLY A 36 -9.44 4.20 6.42
N HIS A 37 -8.16 4.07 6.04
CA HIS A 37 -7.20 5.17 6.07
C HIS A 37 -6.26 5.19 4.87
N THR A 38 -6.79 4.99 3.67
CA THR A 38 -5.97 5.06 2.45
C THR A 38 -5.38 6.44 2.18
N GLY A 39 -5.89 7.48 2.83
CA GLY A 39 -5.34 8.85 2.73
C GLY A 39 -4.04 9.09 3.50
N PHE A 40 -3.56 8.14 4.31
CA PHE A 40 -2.45 8.37 5.24
C PHE A 40 -1.15 7.68 4.86
N GLY A 41 -0.86 7.27 3.79
CA GLY A 41 0.38 6.58 3.51
C GLY A 41 0.78 6.72 2.07
N VAL A 42 0.92 5.59 1.42
CA VAL A 42 1.08 5.47 -0.01
C VAL A 42 -0.20 4.83 -0.58
N PRO A 43 -1.35 5.45 -0.38
CA PRO A 43 -2.66 4.88 -0.67
C PRO A 43 -2.90 4.73 -2.17
N TYR A 44 -2.16 5.45 -2.94
CA TYR A 44 -2.16 5.48 -4.39
C TYR A 44 -1.16 4.50 -4.99
N ALA A 45 -0.82 3.42 -4.27
CA ALA A 45 0.06 2.40 -4.83
C ALA A 45 -0.50 1.78 -6.10
N THR A 46 -1.82 1.66 -6.20
CA THR A 46 -2.50 1.16 -7.39
C THR A 46 -2.85 2.27 -8.39
N ASP A 47 -2.95 3.52 -7.93
CA ASP A 47 -3.12 4.72 -8.74
C ASP A 47 -2.23 5.85 -8.20
N PRO A 48 -0.92 5.82 -8.50
CA PRO A 48 0.05 6.73 -7.91
C PRO A 48 -0.12 8.19 -8.34
N ASP A 49 -0.86 8.48 -9.38
CA ASP A 49 -1.12 9.86 -9.82
C ASP A 49 -2.27 10.52 -9.05
N HIS A 50 -3.00 9.75 -8.27
CA HIS A 50 -4.10 10.20 -7.45
C HIS A 50 -3.70 10.16 -5.98
N SER A 51 -3.56 11.29 -5.33
CA SER A 51 -3.15 11.41 -3.94
C SER A 51 -4.05 12.34 -3.14
N ASP A 52 -4.59 11.84 -2.02
CA ASP A 52 -5.39 12.62 -1.09
C ASP A 52 -4.52 13.52 -0.20
N VAL A 53 -3.28 13.12 0.03
CA VAL A 53 -2.36 13.79 0.95
C VAL A 53 -1.03 14.07 0.24
N PRO A 54 -0.95 15.14 -0.55
CA PRO A 54 0.30 15.54 -1.20
C PRO A 54 1.42 15.71 -0.17
N ARG A 55 2.60 15.17 -0.42
CA ARG A 55 3.83 15.26 0.36
C ARG A 55 3.97 14.33 1.57
N SER A 56 2.94 14.04 2.39
CA SER A 56 3.15 13.22 3.60
C SER A 56 3.44 11.77 3.25
N ALA A 57 2.81 11.23 2.24
CA ALA A 57 3.04 9.87 1.75
C ALA A 57 4.42 9.68 1.13
N ALA A 58 4.93 10.70 0.49
CA ALA A 58 6.14 10.65 -0.30
C ALA A 58 7.41 10.49 0.54
N ARG A 59 7.44 10.96 1.76
CA ARG A 59 8.61 10.80 2.65
C ARG A 59 8.93 9.33 2.94
N ALA A 60 7.97 8.45 2.84
CA ALA A 60 8.20 7.03 2.99
C ALA A 60 9.02 6.44 1.84
N LEU A 61 8.89 6.94 0.61
CA LEU A 61 9.59 6.44 -0.57
C LEU A 61 11.11 6.47 -0.44
N ARG A 62 11.67 7.47 0.25
CA ARG A 62 13.13 7.55 0.49
C ARG A 62 13.67 6.41 1.36
N TYR A 63 12.82 5.68 2.05
CA TYR A 63 13.22 4.59 2.96
C TYR A 63 12.75 3.23 2.50
N MET A 64 11.77 3.16 1.59
CA MET A 64 11.25 1.90 1.08
C MET A 64 12.12 1.30 -0.03
N ASP A 65 12.34 0.01 0.07
CA ASP A 65 13.02 -0.78 -0.95
C ASP A 65 12.02 -1.39 -1.93
N ASN A 66 10.86 -1.84 -1.42
CA ASN A 66 9.76 -2.40 -2.21
C ASN A 66 8.40 -2.00 -1.67
N TYR A 67 7.37 -2.22 -2.48
CA TYR A 67 5.98 -2.04 -2.10
C TYR A 67 5.16 -3.26 -2.54
N LEU A 68 4.39 -3.81 -1.61
CA LEU A 68 3.60 -5.02 -1.81
C LEU A 68 2.10 -4.70 -1.83
N ILE A 69 1.38 -5.34 -2.74
CA ILE A 69 -0.07 -5.23 -2.86
C ILE A 69 -0.69 -6.58 -2.55
N VAL A 70 -1.69 -6.60 -1.68
CA VAL A 70 -2.48 -7.78 -1.29
C VAL A 70 -3.96 -7.53 -1.54
N GLN A 71 -4.79 -8.58 -1.53
CA GLN A 71 -6.21 -8.48 -1.78
C GLN A 71 -7.02 -8.46 -0.48
N GLN A 72 -8.24 -7.92 -0.50
CA GLN A 72 -9.12 -7.84 0.67
C GLN A 72 -9.39 -9.23 1.28
N GLY A 73 -9.68 -10.22 0.46
CA GLY A 73 -9.93 -11.59 0.93
C GLY A 73 -8.70 -12.24 1.59
N GLU A 74 -7.50 -11.94 1.09
CA GLU A 74 -6.23 -12.40 1.72
C GLU A 74 -6.08 -11.78 3.13
N VAL A 75 -6.41 -10.50 3.26
CA VAL A 75 -6.31 -9.78 4.55
C VAL A 75 -7.31 -10.33 5.57
N PHE A 76 -8.54 -10.59 5.17
CA PHE A 76 -9.53 -11.22 6.05
C PHE A 76 -9.10 -12.62 6.48
N TYR A 77 -8.57 -13.43 5.55
CA TYR A 77 -8.07 -14.77 5.87
C TYR A 77 -6.95 -14.73 6.93
N ILE A 78 -5.97 -13.87 6.77
CA ILE A 78 -4.87 -13.72 7.74
C ILE A 78 -5.37 -13.15 9.07
N THR A 79 -6.38 -12.26 9.04
CA THR A 79 -6.99 -11.74 10.27
C THR A 79 -7.62 -12.84 11.10
N GLU A 80 -8.38 -13.74 10.49
CA GLU A 80 -8.95 -14.91 11.15
C GLU A 80 -7.87 -15.90 11.61
N ALA A 81 -6.88 -16.18 10.76
CA ALA A 81 -5.77 -17.06 11.11
C ALA A 81 -5.01 -16.57 12.34
N LEU A 82 -4.70 -15.28 12.42
CA LEU A 82 -4.04 -14.66 13.57
C LEU A 82 -4.86 -14.85 14.86
N SER A 83 -6.17 -14.63 14.77
CA SER A 83 -7.08 -14.80 15.91
C SER A 83 -7.15 -16.26 16.36
N ILE A 84 -7.27 -17.21 15.45
CA ILE A 84 -7.44 -18.63 15.76
C ILE A 84 -6.12 -19.26 16.26
N LEU A 85 -5.00 -18.94 15.61
CA LEU A 85 -3.72 -19.60 15.88
C LEU A 85 -2.95 -18.96 17.03
N GLU A 86 -3.03 -17.64 17.17
CA GLU A 86 -2.23 -16.88 18.13
C GLU A 86 -3.08 -16.23 19.24
N GLY A 87 -4.40 -16.29 19.15
CA GLY A 87 -5.30 -15.65 20.10
C GLY A 87 -5.21 -14.12 20.06
N MET A 88 -4.71 -13.56 18.98
CA MET A 88 -4.54 -12.11 18.83
C MET A 88 -5.62 -11.53 17.93
N GLU A 89 -6.44 -10.67 18.50
CA GLU A 89 -7.48 -9.95 17.76
C GLU A 89 -6.94 -8.62 17.25
N ARG A 90 -7.00 -8.44 15.94
CA ARG A 90 -6.66 -7.20 15.24
C ARG A 90 -7.71 -6.93 14.16
N GLY A 91 -7.84 -5.67 13.76
CA GLY A 91 -8.69 -5.30 12.63
C GLY A 91 -8.04 -5.66 11.28
N PRO A 92 -8.85 -5.86 10.24
CA PRO A 92 -8.32 -6.19 8.91
C PRO A 92 -7.35 -5.14 8.35
N ALA A 93 -7.61 -3.86 8.62
CA ALA A 93 -6.73 -2.79 8.14
C ALA A 93 -5.30 -2.90 8.71
N GLY A 94 -5.16 -3.21 10.00
CA GLY A 94 -3.86 -3.46 10.64
C GLY A 94 -3.17 -4.68 10.07
N ASN A 95 -3.91 -5.73 9.80
CA ASN A 95 -3.40 -6.99 9.26
C ASN A 95 -3.00 -6.95 7.77
N THR A 96 -3.15 -5.82 7.10
CA THR A 96 -2.61 -5.64 5.73
C THR A 96 -1.10 -5.87 5.69
N SER A 97 -0.37 -5.33 6.65
CA SER A 97 1.08 -5.54 6.77
C SER A 97 1.45 -6.99 7.11
N LEU A 98 0.69 -7.63 7.98
CA LEU A 98 0.88 -9.05 8.30
C LEU A 98 0.61 -9.95 7.09
N THR A 99 -0.43 -9.65 6.31
CA THR A 99 -0.75 -10.39 5.08
C THR A 99 0.39 -10.31 4.06
N ALA A 100 0.92 -9.12 3.85
CA ALA A 100 2.06 -8.93 2.96
C ALA A 100 3.32 -9.64 3.50
N ALA A 101 3.54 -9.61 4.81
CA ALA A 101 4.65 -10.32 5.45
C ALA A 101 4.50 -11.84 5.33
N PHE A 102 3.28 -12.37 5.48
CA PHE A 102 2.99 -13.79 5.28
C PHE A 102 3.25 -14.22 3.84
N ALA A 103 2.83 -13.42 2.86
CA ALA A 103 3.13 -13.67 1.45
C ALA A 103 4.64 -13.67 1.19
N LEU A 104 5.35 -12.68 1.72
CA LEU A 104 6.80 -12.54 1.59
C LEU A 104 7.55 -13.70 2.26
N ALA A 105 7.10 -14.16 3.43
CA ALA A 105 7.72 -15.25 4.15
C ALA A 105 7.74 -16.58 3.36
N GLN A 106 6.80 -16.76 2.43
CA GLN A 106 6.79 -17.94 1.55
C GLN A 106 7.86 -17.89 0.45
N GLU A 107 8.50 -16.73 0.26
CA GLU A 107 9.54 -16.50 -0.75
C GLU A 107 10.94 -16.42 -0.13
N LEU A 108 11.04 -16.29 1.20
CA LEU A 108 12.28 -16.09 1.93
C LEU A 108 12.83 -17.40 2.49
N ASP A 109 14.13 -17.42 2.77
CA ASP A 109 14.78 -18.52 3.46
C ASP A 109 14.37 -18.55 4.94
N GLU A 110 14.41 -19.75 5.58
CA GLU A 110 13.91 -19.99 6.93
C GLU A 110 14.65 -19.21 8.02
N ASP A 111 15.88 -18.76 7.78
CA ASP A 111 16.69 -17.98 8.72
C ASP A 111 16.44 -16.47 8.64
N GLN A 112 15.63 -16.02 7.69
CA GLN A 112 15.30 -14.60 7.52
C GLN A 112 14.19 -14.17 8.49
N ILE A 113 14.35 -12.98 9.05
CA ILE A 113 13.42 -12.43 10.04
C ILE A 113 12.63 -11.28 9.42
N ILE A 114 11.31 -11.35 9.50
CA ILE A 114 10.41 -10.25 9.13
C ILE A 114 9.87 -9.61 10.39
N VAL A 115 10.04 -8.30 10.52
CA VAL A 115 9.42 -7.50 11.57
C VAL A 115 8.21 -6.79 10.98
N VAL A 116 7.03 -7.08 11.50
CA VAL A 116 5.75 -6.51 11.04
C VAL A 116 5.32 -5.41 12.01
N GLN A 117 4.94 -4.26 11.48
CA GLN A 117 4.28 -3.23 12.27
C GLN A 117 2.76 -3.36 12.13
N GLU A 118 2.15 -3.84 13.17
CA GLU A 118 0.71 -3.84 13.37
C GLU A 118 0.26 -2.51 14.00
N THR A 119 -0.77 -1.89 13.44
CA THR A 119 -1.19 -0.55 13.85
C THR A 119 -2.62 -0.46 14.37
N GLU A 120 -3.45 -1.45 14.08
CA GLU A 120 -4.86 -1.42 14.44
C GLU A 120 -5.19 -2.41 15.56
N TYR A 121 -6.07 -1.97 16.43
CA TYR A 121 -6.64 -2.76 17.53
C TYR A 121 -8.16 -2.92 17.32
N THR A 122 -8.68 -4.13 17.45
CA THR A 122 -10.10 -4.46 17.29
C THR A 122 -11.05 -3.72 18.24
N GLY A 123 -10.56 -3.22 19.37
CA GLY A 123 -11.32 -2.35 20.26
C GLY A 123 -11.91 -1.09 19.59
N ALA A 124 -11.48 -0.76 18.39
CA ALA A 124 -12.09 0.28 17.56
C ALA A 124 -13.42 -0.14 16.89
N GLY A 125 -13.96 -1.32 17.21
CA GLY A 125 -15.29 -1.76 16.76
C GLY A 125 -15.33 -2.36 15.36
N LYS A 126 -14.20 -2.74 14.80
CA LYS A 126 -14.14 -3.30 13.44
C LYS A 126 -13.82 -4.81 13.45
N HIS A 127 -14.69 -5.57 14.08
CA HIS A 127 -14.57 -7.03 14.05
C HIS A 127 -14.77 -7.58 12.64
N PRO A 128 -13.95 -8.52 12.14
CA PRO A 128 -14.05 -9.06 10.78
C PRO A 128 -15.45 -9.55 10.41
N LEU A 129 -16.09 -10.32 11.29
CA LEU A 129 -17.46 -10.83 11.04
C LEU A 129 -18.48 -9.72 10.84
N ALA A 130 -18.40 -8.62 11.61
CA ALA A 130 -19.30 -7.48 11.44
C ALA A 130 -19.05 -6.76 10.11
N GLN A 131 -17.82 -6.69 9.68
CA GLN A 131 -17.46 -6.08 8.40
C GLN A 131 -17.93 -6.94 7.22
N LEU A 132 -17.77 -8.26 7.29
CA LEU A 132 -18.23 -9.18 6.26
C LEU A 132 -19.77 -9.21 6.17
N SER A 133 -20.46 -9.24 7.31
CA SER A 133 -21.93 -9.14 7.32
C SER A 133 -22.43 -7.82 6.75
N PHE A 134 -21.72 -6.73 7.02
CA PHE A 134 -22.01 -5.44 6.40
C PHE A 134 -21.75 -5.47 4.88
N ALA A 135 -20.65 -6.08 4.44
CA ALA A 135 -20.35 -6.23 3.01
C ALA A 135 -21.47 -6.97 2.28
N GLU A 136 -21.94 -8.10 2.82
CA GLU A 136 -23.09 -8.84 2.25
C GLU A 136 -24.36 -8.00 2.20
N SER A 137 -24.65 -7.24 3.26
CA SER A 137 -25.81 -6.34 3.28
C SER A 137 -25.75 -5.22 2.23
N MET A 138 -24.54 -4.88 1.78
CA MET A 138 -24.30 -3.91 0.71
C MET A 138 -24.23 -4.56 -0.68
N GLY A 139 -24.54 -5.84 -0.79
CA GLY A 139 -24.56 -6.59 -2.05
C GLY A 139 -23.20 -7.05 -2.55
N ILE A 140 -22.19 -7.09 -1.66
CA ILE A 140 -20.87 -7.62 -1.98
C ILE A 140 -20.90 -9.14 -1.83
N GLU A 141 -20.50 -9.85 -2.88
CA GLU A 141 -20.43 -11.32 -2.87
C GLU A 141 -19.21 -11.78 -2.06
N LEU A 142 -19.45 -12.66 -1.08
CA LEU A 142 -18.38 -13.34 -0.34
C LEU A 142 -18.23 -14.77 -0.88
N LYS A 143 -17.02 -15.13 -1.30
CA LYS A 143 -16.75 -16.47 -1.83
C LYS A 143 -15.31 -16.92 -1.63
N PHE A 144 -15.07 -18.22 -1.76
CA PHE A 144 -13.75 -18.79 -1.82
C PHE A 144 -13.27 -18.93 -3.27
N GLY A 145 -11.94 -18.86 -3.49
CA GLY A 145 -11.34 -18.98 -4.79
C GLY A 145 -9.97 -18.30 -4.90
N ASP A 146 -9.63 -17.83 -6.09
CA ASP A 146 -8.40 -17.07 -6.31
C ASP A 146 -8.59 -15.59 -5.90
N PRO A 147 -7.91 -15.13 -4.82
CA PRO A 147 -8.02 -13.74 -4.36
C PRO A 147 -7.63 -12.69 -5.39
N LYS A 148 -6.81 -13.04 -6.39
CA LYS A 148 -6.41 -12.13 -7.47
C LYS A 148 -7.55 -11.70 -8.38
N LEU A 149 -8.69 -12.38 -8.30
CA LEU A 149 -9.92 -12.05 -9.01
C LEU A 149 -10.85 -11.14 -8.18
N ASP A 150 -10.42 -10.72 -7.01
CA ASP A 150 -11.15 -9.79 -6.14
C ASP A 150 -11.40 -8.44 -6.85
N LYS A 151 -12.60 -7.91 -6.70
CA LYS A 151 -13.02 -6.65 -7.30
C LYS A 151 -13.69 -5.77 -6.24
N PRO A 152 -13.04 -4.68 -5.82
CA PRO A 152 -13.61 -3.77 -4.84
C PRO A 152 -15.02 -3.30 -5.21
N GLY A 153 -15.95 -3.48 -4.29
CA GLY A 153 -17.35 -3.13 -4.49
C GLY A 153 -18.21 -4.17 -5.21
N VAL A 154 -17.64 -5.30 -5.60
CA VAL A 154 -18.33 -6.40 -6.27
C VAL A 154 -18.27 -7.68 -5.45
N ASN A 155 -17.07 -8.11 -5.08
CA ASN A 155 -16.84 -9.33 -4.32
C ASN A 155 -15.66 -9.19 -3.37
N ILE A 156 -15.56 -10.11 -2.41
CA ILE A 156 -14.38 -10.40 -1.60
C ILE A 156 -14.11 -11.90 -1.74
N ILE A 157 -12.94 -12.25 -2.27
CA ILE A 157 -12.59 -13.64 -2.56
C ILE A 157 -11.53 -14.12 -1.56
N PHE A 158 -11.93 -15.06 -0.70
CA PHE A 158 -11.06 -15.68 0.29
C PHE A 158 -10.20 -16.76 -0.36
N PRO A 159 -8.91 -16.88 -0.01
CA PRO A 159 -8.12 -18.01 -0.43
C PRO A 159 -8.68 -19.31 0.17
N GLU A 160 -8.67 -20.39 -0.61
CA GLU A 160 -9.01 -21.74 -0.13
C GLU A 160 -7.86 -22.38 0.64
N HIS A 161 -6.63 -21.92 0.37
CA HIS A 161 -5.41 -22.43 0.99
C HIS A 161 -4.39 -21.30 1.21
N PRO A 162 -3.60 -21.34 2.31
CA PRO A 162 -2.59 -20.31 2.60
C PRO A 162 -1.60 -20.02 1.46
N SER A 163 -1.26 -21.02 0.65
CA SER A 163 -0.34 -20.85 -0.49
C SER A 163 -0.88 -19.96 -1.62
N GLN A 164 -2.18 -19.63 -1.59
CA GLN A 164 -2.78 -18.68 -2.53
C GLN A 164 -2.56 -17.22 -2.12
N ILE A 165 -2.13 -16.98 -0.86
CA ILE A 165 -1.80 -15.64 -0.39
C ILE A 165 -0.46 -15.25 -0.99
N LYS A 166 -0.50 -14.31 -1.94
CA LYS A 166 0.68 -13.88 -2.69
C LYS A 166 0.65 -12.37 -2.91
N ALA A 167 1.65 -11.69 -2.40
CA ALA A 167 1.81 -10.27 -2.67
C ALA A 167 2.20 -10.01 -4.13
N THR A 168 1.68 -8.93 -4.68
CA THR A 168 2.14 -8.39 -5.95
C THR A 168 3.13 -7.27 -5.67
N TYR A 169 4.33 -7.34 -6.27
CA TYR A 169 5.30 -6.26 -6.18
C TYR A 169 4.86 -5.10 -7.06
N PHE A 170 4.74 -3.94 -6.46
CA PHE A 170 4.41 -2.72 -7.21
C PHE A 170 5.66 -2.13 -7.86
N ASP A 171 5.50 -1.54 -9.04
CA ASP A 171 6.60 -0.86 -9.71
C ASP A 171 6.99 0.43 -8.96
N MET A 172 8.11 0.34 -8.24
CA MET A 172 8.65 1.46 -7.46
C MET A 172 9.05 2.64 -8.35
N ASN A 173 9.44 2.43 -9.61
CA ASN A 173 9.77 3.52 -10.51
C ASN A 173 8.53 4.34 -10.87
N ARG A 174 7.39 3.67 -11.05
CA ARG A 174 6.11 4.34 -11.26
C ARG A 174 5.71 5.20 -10.06
N LEU A 175 5.88 4.70 -8.83
CA LEU A 175 5.63 5.49 -7.61
C LEU A 175 6.54 6.71 -7.53
N LYS A 176 7.84 6.54 -7.81
CA LYS A 176 8.83 7.60 -7.75
C LYS A 176 8.62 8.67 -8.83
N HIS A 177 8.27 8.23 -10.04
CA HIS A 177 7.87 9.13 -11.13
C HIS A 177 6.66 9.98 -10.72
N SER A 178 5.62 9.33 -10.22
CA SER A 178 4.41 10.02 -9.75
C SER A 178 4.70 11.00 -8.60
N TYR A 179 5.61 10.63 -7.70
CA TYR A 179 6.05 11.56 -6.66
C TYR A 179 6.63 12.85 -7.23
N ILE A 180 7.56 12.75 -8.20
CA ILE A 180 8.17 13.93 -8.84
C ILE A 180 7.07 14.77 -9.51
N LYS A 181 6.20 14.14 -10.28
CA LYS A 181 5.06 14.78 -10.95
C LYS A 181 4.17 15.56 -9.96
N ASN A 182 3.80 14.93 -8.85
CA ASN A 182 2.97 15.57 -7.84
C ASN A 182 3.71 16.68 -7.08
N ALA A 183 5.00 16.52 -6.80
CA ALA A 183 5.82 17.56 -6.17
C ALA A 183 5.88 18.83 -7.04
N VAL A 184 6.14 18.67 -8.34
CA VAL A 184 6.17 19.74 -9.32
C VAL A 184 4.81 20.44 -9.44
N LYS A 185 3.74 19.64 -9.59
CA LYS A 185 2.36 20.13 -9.68
C LYS A 185 1.94 20.91 -8.44
N HIS A 186 2.29 20.42 -7.27
CA HIS A 186 1.88 21.05 -6.00
C HIS A 186 2.41 22.47 -5.83
N VAL A 187 3.61 22.76 -6.32
CA VAL A 187 4.22 24.10 -6.26
C VAL A 187 4.04 24.89 -7.57
N ASN A 188 3.33 24.34 -8.56
CA ASN A 188 3.16 24.92 -9.89
C ASN A 188 4.51 25.31 -10.53
N ALA A 189 5.54 24.46 -10.34
CA ALA A 189 6.86 24.76 -10.85
C ALA A 189 6.89 24.71 -12.38
N THR A 190 7.60 25.65 -12.98
CA THR A 190 7.98 25.64 -14.40
C THR A 190 9.48 25.53 -14.58
N LYS A 191 10.23 25.70 -13.49
CA LYS A 191 11.68 25.62 -13.42
C LYS A 191 12.13 24.84 -12.19
N ALA A 192 13.28 24.18 -12.28
CA ALA A 192 13.93 23.50 -11.17
C ALA A 192 15.41 23.89 -11.11
N THR A 193 15.91 24.16 -9.91
CA THR A 193 17.32 24.42 -9.65
C THR A 193 18.10 23.10 -9.47
N LYS A 194 19.43 23.18 -9.40
CA LYS A 194 20.28 22.03 -9.09
C LYS A 194 19.96 21.48 -7.68
N GLU A 195 19.60 22.33 -6.76
CA GLU A 195 19.19 21.97 -5.39
C GLU A 195 17.85 21.21 -5.40
N ASP A 196 16.91 21.62 -6.23
CA ASP A 196 15.64 20.89 -6.40
C ASP A 196 15.86 19.49 -6.98
N VAL A 197 16.73 19.37 -7.98
CA VAL A 197 17.11 18.07 -8.55
C VAL A 197 17.73 17.18 -7.47
N LYS A 198 18.68 17.72 -6.68
CA LYS A 198 19.28 16.98 -5.57
C LYS A 198 18.26 16.54 -4.54
N PHE A 199 17.34 17.42 -4.16
CA PHE A 199 16.23 17.10 -3.26
C PHE A 199 15.37 15.94 -3.79
N LEU A 200 14.98 15.98 -5.06
CA LEU A 200 14.20 14.92 -5.69
C LEU A 200 14.96 13.58 -5.76
N MET A 201 16.27 13.60 -6.02
CA MET A 201 17.12 12.41 -5.95
C MET A 201 17.12 11.80 -4.55
N GLU A 202 17.26 12.63 -3.51
CA GLU A 202 17.26 12.18 -2.12
C GLU A 202 15.91 11.61 -1.68
N GLU A 203 14.81 12.24 -2.08
CA GLU A 203 13.44 11.80 -1.72
C GLU A 203 13.02 10.52 -2.44
N THR A 204 13.49 10.31 -3.67
CA THR A 204 13.13 9.15 -4.47
C THR A 204 14.16 8.01 -4.42
N LYS A 205 15.38 8.27 -3.90
CA LYS A 205 16.54 7.36 -4.04
C LYS A 205 16.81 6.99 -5.51
N MET A 206 16.58 7.91 -6.42
CA MET A 206 16.88 7.73 -7.84
C MET A 206 18.12 8.53 -8.21
N ASP A 207 18.77 8.10 -9.30
CA ASP A 207 19.89 8.83 -9.87
C ASP A 207 19.42 10.13 -10.55
N LYS A 208 20.43 10.93 -10.93
CA LYS A 208 20.19 12.21 -11.57
C LYS A 208 19.51 12.07 -12.92
N ASP A 209 19.87 11.06 -13.69
CA ASP A 209 19.35 10.86 -15.05
C ASP A 209 17.86 10.52 -15.04
N PHE A 210 17.42 9.71 -14.06
CA PHE A 210 16.00 9.45 -13.85
C PHE A 210 15.25 10.75 -13.54
N VAL A 211 15.74 11.53 -12.57
CA VAL A 211 15.06 12.77 -12.14
C VAL A 211 15.00 13.77 -13.28
N LEU A 212 16.09 13.98 -14.01
CA LEU A 212 16.14 14.91 -15.13
C LEU A 212 15.17 14.51 -16.26
N ARG A 213 15.13 13.22 -16.61
CA ARG A 213 14.19 12.70 -17.60
C ARG A 213 12.74 12.96 -17.20
N VAL A 214 12.36 12.72 -15.96
CA VAL A 214 11.00 12.98 -15.49
C VAL A 214 10.67 14.48 -15.52
N LEU A 215 11.61 15.35 -15.13
CA LEU A 215 11.42 16.80 -15.22
C LEU A 215 11.28 17.27 -16.66
N GLU A 216 12.04 16.72 -17.60
CA GLU A 216 11.93 16.99 -19.04
C GLU A 216 10.57 16.57 -19.58
N GLU A 217 10.08 15.36 -19.25
CA GLU A 217 8.74 14.88 -19.60
C GLU A 217 7.62 15.83 -19.11
N LEU A 218 7.85 16.49 -17.97
CA LEU A 218 6.94 17.46 -17.38
C LEU A 218 7.14 18.89 -17.89
N ASN A 219 8.04 19.11 -18.85
CA ASN A 219 8.42 20.41 -19.41
C ASN A 219 8.95 21.40 -18.34
N ILE A 220 9.74 20.94 -17.40
CA ILE A 220 10.37 21.75 -16.37
C ILE A 220 11.78 22.15 -16.84
N GLU A 221 12.02 23.45 -16.95
CA GLU A 221 13.34 24.01 -17.29
C GLU A 221 14.32 23.85 -16.13
N ILE A 222 15.51 23.35 -16.40
CA ILE A 222 16.60 23.24 -15.38
C ILE A 222 17.48 24.50 -15.47
N ILE A 223 17.65 25.18 -14.32
CA ILE A 223 18.42 26.43 -14.22
C ILE A 223 19.58 26.33 -13.24
#